data_4475c1a51e91b10dd05f759b178dcfa4
#
_entry.id   4475c1a51e91b10dd05f759b178dcfa4
#
_cell.length_a   1.000
_cell.length_b   1.000
_cell.length_c   1.000
_cell.angle_alpha   90.00
_cell.angle_beta   90.00
_cell.angle_gamma   90.00
#
_symmetry.space_group_name_H-M   'P 1'
#
loop_
_entity.id
_entity.type
_entity.pdbx_description
1 polymer ?
#
loop_
_entity_poly.entity_id
_entity_poly.type
_entity_poly.pdbx_seq_one_letter_code
_entity_poly.pdbx_strand_id
1 'polypeptide(L)'
;MSELTLMLIRFAYLAILWIFVLSAISVIRSDMFGARIDSTPRADRQADRAARKASNRGKPAKRPRGAPTHVAILEGANEGETVSLDEAPILIGRGSDAAIRLDDDYVSTRHARIASSGDQWFVEDLGSTNGTYIGSHRLTQPTTLQLGSKVRIGKTTLELRK
;
A
#
# COMPACT_ATOMS: atom_id res chain seq x y z
N MET A 1 -14.54 -2.11 -55.17
CA MET A 1 -13.42 -2.46 -54.26
C MET A 1 -13.32 -3.94 -54.21
N SER A 2 -12.11 -4.52 -54.35
CA SER A 2 -11.95 -5.95 -54.35
C SER A 2 -12.22 -6.53 -52.96
N GLU A 3 -12.78 -7.75 -52.89
CA GLU A 3 -13.04 -8.48 -51.63
C GLU A 3 -11.78 -8.49 -50.75
N LEU A 4 -10.61 -8.60 -51.37
CA LEU A 4 -9.32 -8.64 -50.72
C LEU A 4 -9.01 -7.31 -49.98
N THR A 5 -9.39 -6.15 -50.56
CA THR A 5 -9.22 -4.82 -49.93
C THR A 5 -10.12 -4.67 -48.70
N LEU A 6 -11.34 -5.15 -48.76
CA LEU A 6 -12.28 -5.13 -47.61
C LEU A 6 -11.78 -6.04 -46.48
N MET A 7 -11.22 -7.18 -46.82
CA MET A 7 -10.65 -8.13 -45.84
C MET A 7 -9.43 -7.53 -45.14
N LEU A 8 -8.53 -6.86 -45.85
CA LEU A 8 -7.37 -6.18 -45.29
C LEU A 8 -7.77 -5.05 -44.33
N ILE A 9 -8.76 -4.25 -44.73
CA ILE A 9 -9.26 -3.14 -43.87
C ILE A 9 -9.85 -3.68 -42.57
N ARG A 10 -10.63 -4.78 -42.63
CA ARG A 10 -11.21 -5.43 -41.45
C ARG A 10 -10.11 -5.94 -40.49
N PHE A 11 -9.09 -6.62 -41.02
CA PHE A 11 -7.98 -7.09 -40.18
C PHE A 11 -7.16 -5.94 -39.59
N ALA A 12 -6.89 -4.90 -40.36
CA ALA A 12 -6.20 -3.72 -39.85
C ALA A 12 -6.97 -3.03 -38.72
N TYR A 13 -8.30 -2.85 -38.88
CA TYR A 13 -9.15 -2.28 -37.84
C TYR A 13 -9.17 -3.14 -36.56
N LEU A 14 -9.33 -4.47 -36.71
CA LEU A 14 -9.30 -5.39 -35.58
C LEU A 14 -7.95 -5.37 -34.86
N ALA A 15 -6.85 -5.31 -35.59
CA ALA A 15 -5.51 -5.24 -34.98
C ALA A 15 -5.33 -3.94 -34.17
N ILE A 16 -5.75 -2.80 -34.70
CA ILE A 16 -5.69 -1.52 -34.01
C ILE A 16 -6.60 -1.53 -32.76
N LEU A 17 -7.81 -2.09 -32.87
CA LEU A 17 -8.73 -2.24 -31.74
C LEU A 17 -8.10 -3.08 -30.62
N TRP A 18 -7.51 -4.23 -30.95
CA TRP A 18 -6.86 -5.09 -29.98
C TRP A 18 -5.64 -4.46 -29.32
N ILE A 19 -4.82 -3.71 -30.08
CA ILE A 19 -3.70 -2.94 -29.52
C ILE A 19 -4.21 -1.92 -28.52
N PHE A 20 -5.30 -1.21 -28.87
CA PHE A 20 -5.91 -0.23 -27.96
C PHE A 20 -6.46 -0.87 -26.68
N VAL A 21 -7.19 -1.98 -26.79
CA VAL A 21 -7.72 -2.72 -25.63
C VAL A 21 -6.61 -3.23 -24.73
N LEU A 22 -5.57 -3.84 -25.30
CA LEU A 22 -4.42 -4.35 -24.53
C LEU A 22 -3.66 -3.20 -23.85
N SER A 23 -3.51 -2.07 -24.54
CA SER A 23 -2.90 -0.87 -23.95
C SER A 23 -3.73 -0.31 -22.79
N ALA A 24 -5.04 -0.21 -22.94
CA ALA A 24 -5.93 0.24 -21.88
C ALA A 24 -5.89 -0.69 -20.65
N ILE A 25 -5.92 -2.01 -20.87
CA ILE A 25 -5.78 -3.01 -19.79
C ILE A 25 -4.42 -2.88 -19.11
N SER A 26 -3.35 -2.64 -19.86
CA SER A 26 -1.99 -2.46 -19.32
C SER A 26 -1.91 -1.24 -18.41
N VAL A 27 -2.50 -0.11 -18.83
CA VAL A 27 -2.55 1.13 -18.03
C VAL A 27 -3.34 0.90 -16.74
N ILE A 28 -4.54 0.31 -16.83
CA ILE A 28 -5.37 0.02 -15.64
C ILE A 28 -4.63 -0.92 -14.68
N ARG A 29 -3.97 -1.95 -15.21
CA ARG A 29 -3.20 -2.88 -14.39
C ARG A 29 -1.98 -2.22 -13.72
N SER A 30 -1.33 -1.28 -14.41
CA SER A 30 -0.21 -0.51 -13.84
C SER A 30 -0.68 0.41 -12.70
N ASP A 31 -1.84 1.03 -12.85
CA ASP A 31 -2.43 1.91 -11.84
C ASP A 31 -2.93 1.13 -10.60
N MET A 32 -3.47 -0.08 -10.81
CA MET A 32 -3.99 -0.91 -9.71
C MET A 32 -2.91 -1.66 -8.93
N PHE A 33 -1.73 -1.91 -9.52
CA PHE A 33 -0.65 -2.70 -8.88
C PHE A 33 0.58 -1.88 -8.49
N GLY A 34 0.48 -0.55 -8.45
CA GLY A 34 1.54 0.35 -8.00
C GLY A 34 2.76 0.30 -8.92
N ALA A 35 3.29 1.47 -9.26
CA ALA A 35 4.47 1.64 -10.07
C ALA A 35 5.64 0.80 -9.49
N ARG A 36 5.95 -0.32 -10.13
CA ARG A 36 7.31 -0.85 -10.08
C ARG A 36 8.15 0.17 -10.84
N ILE A 37 9.00 0.87 -10.11
CA ILE A 37 10.08 1.64 -10.71
C ILE A 37 10.89 0.64 -11.52
N ASP A 38 10.86 0.74 -12.85
CA ASP A 38 11.74 0.00 -13.73
C ASP A 38 13.18 0.43 -13.43
N SER A 39 13.82 -0.34 -12.56
CA SER A 39 15.24 -0.23 -12.30
C SER A 39 15.99 -0.87 -13.46
N THR A 40 16.79 -0.07 -14.16
CA THR A 40 17.71 -0.52 -15.19
C THR A 40 18.69 -1.58 -14.64
N PRO A 41 19.05 -2.62 -15.41
CA PRO A 41 19.81 -3.80 -14.93
C PRO A 41 21.21 -3.54 -14.35
N ARG A 42 21.68 -2.32 -14.39
CA ARG A 42 22.99 -1.94 -13.83
C ARG A 42 22.94 -1.42 -12.39
N ALA A 43 21.79 -0.90 -11.94
CA ALA A 43 21.59 -0.41 -10.56
C ALA A 43 21.36 -1.56 -9.58
N ASP A 44 20.75 -2.68 -10.02
CA ASP A 44 20.36 -3.80 -9.16
C ASP A 44 21.55 -4.51 -8.49
N ARG A 45 22.69 -4.63 -9.18
CA ARG A 45 23.89 -5.30 -8.58
C ARG A 45 24.53 -4.47 -7.46
N GLN A 46 24.36 -3.17 -7.45
CA GLN A 46 24.88 -2.30 -6.39
C GLN A 46 23.85 -2.17 -5.25
N ALA A 47 22.55 -2.14 -5.58
CA ALA A 47 21.47 -2.15 -4.60
C ALA A 47 21.41 -3.48 -3.82
N ASP A 48 21.55 -4.63 -4.48
CA ASP A 48 21.62 -5.95 -3.83
C ASP A 48 22.83 -6.11 -2.91
N ARG A 49 23.98 -5.52 -3.27
CA ARG A 49 25.16 -5.51 -2.37
C ARG A 49 24.96 -4.57 -1.18
N ALA A 50 24.30 -3.44 -1.38
CA ALA A 50 23.96 -2.52 -0.29
C ALA A 50 22.88 -3.11 0.62
N ALA A 51 21.86 -3.76 0.07
CA ALA A 51 20.81 -4.44 0.81
C ALA A 51 21.33 -5.63 1.62
N ARG A 52 22.22 -6.47 1.06
CA ARG A 52 22.89 -7.56 1.79
C ARG A 52 23.84 -7.06 2.89
N LYS A 53 24.47 -5.89 2.70
CA LYS A 53 25.31 -5.26 3.72
C LYS A 53 24.50 -4.57 4.82
N ALA A 54 23.26 -4.13 4.50
CA ALA A 54 22.31 -3.58 5.45
C ALA A 54 21.59 -4.69 6.25
N SER A 55 21.25 -5.81 5.61
CA SER A 55 20.61 -6.96 6.26
C SER A 55 21.53 -7.68 7.28
N ASN A 56 22.86 -7.56 7.13
CA ASN A 56 23.82 -8.13 8.09
C ASN A 56 24.21 -7.16 9.25
N ARG A 57 23.55 -6.00 9.35
CA ARG A 57 23.68 -5.05 10.48
C ARG A 57 22.49 -5.08 11.44
N GLY A 58 21.69 -6.11 11.43
CA GLY A 58 20.50 -6.22 12.26
C GLY A 58 20.72 -6.89 13.60
N LYS A 59 21.39 -6.24 14.56
CA LYS A 59 20.89 -6.27 15.92
C LYS A 59 19.81 -5.19 16.01
N PRO A 60 18.61 -5.48 16.56
CA PRO A 60 17.61 -4.44 16.73
C PRO A 60 18.23 -3.32 17.57
N ALA A 61 18.37 -2.15 16.98
CA ALA A 61 18.74 -0.95 17.72
C ALA A 61 17.73 -0.83 18.87
N LYS A 62 18.23 -0.71 20.12
CA LYS A 62 17.36 -0.49 21.29
C LYS A 62 16.48 0.71 20.96
N ARG A 63 15.17 0.45 20.81
CA ARG A 63 14.17 1.51 20.56
C ARG A 63 14.30 2.56 21.65
N PRO A 64 14.21 3.87 21.33
CA PRO A 64 14.22 4.92 22.32
C PRO A 64 13.12 4.65 23.36
N ARG A 65 13.42 4.89 24.65
CA ARG A 65 12.41 4.79 25.71
C ARG A 65 11.26 5.73 25.38
N GLY A 66 10.07 5.18 25.08
CA GLY A 66 8.88 5.96 24.71
C GLY A 66 8.38 5.75 23.27
N ALA A 67 9.07 4.95 22.44
CA ALA A 67 8.60 4.62 21.11
C ALA A 67 7.32 3.78 21.16
N PRO A 68 6.40 3.93 20.17
CA PRO A 68 5.24 3.06 20.02
C PRO A 68 5.69 1.61 19.82
N THR A 69 4.95 0.66 20.40
CA THR A 69 5.23 -0.78 20.28
C THR A 69 4.13 -1.54 19.59
N HIS A 70 2.89 -1.01 19.62
CA HIS A 70 1.74 -1.68 19.02
C HIS A 70 0.70 -0.68 18.52
N VAL A 71 -0.18 -1.16 17.65
CA VAL A 71 -1.42 -0.51 17.24
C VAL A 71 -2.56 -1.17 17.97
N ALA A 72 -3.38 -0.39 18.67
CA ALA A 72 -4.61 -0.85 19.31
C ALA A 72 -5.82 -0.46 18.47
N ILE A 73 -6.78 -1.35 18.36
CA ILE A 73 -8.07 -1.09 17.71
C ILE A 73 -9.05 -0.64 18.80
N LEU A 74 -9.49 0.64 18.69
CA LEU A 74 -10.35 1.27 19.69
C LEU A 74 -11.83 1.09 19.39
N GLU A 75 -12.18 1.04 18.11
CA GLU A 75 -13.57 0.96 17.63
C GLU A 75 -13.60 0.10 16.36
N GLY A 76 -14.71 -0.60 16.14
CA GLY A 76 -14.94 -1.43 14.96
C GLY A 76 -15.12 -2.90 15.29
N ALA A 77 -15.16 -3.76 14.25
CA ALA A 77 -15.41 -5.19 14.41
C ALA A 77 -14.33 -5.92 15.24
N ASN A 78 -13.12 -5.38 15.24
CA ASN A 78 -11.94 -5.93 15.93
C ASN A 78 -11.56 -5.11 17.18
N GLU A 79 -12.52 -4.45 17.83
CA GLU A 79 -12.25 -3.64 19.01
C GLU A 79 -11.55 -4.45 20.11
N GLY A 80 -10.49 -3.88 20.68
CA GLY A 80 -9.67 -4.50 21.72
C GLY A 80 -8.49 -5.30 21.21
N GLU A 81 -8.41 -5.58 19.91
CA GLU A 81 -7.24 -6.24 19.34
C GLU A 81 -6.02 -5.29 19.30
N THR A 82 -4.85 -5.89 19.43
CA THR A 82 -3.57 -5.18 19.33
C THR A 82 -2.64 -5.90 18.38
N VAL A 83 -1.93 -5.13 17.54
CA VAL A 83 -0.96 -5.66 16.58
C VAL A 83 0.41 -5.04 16.83
N SER A 84 1.44 -5.89 16.96
CA SER A 84 2.81 -5.43 17.17
C SER A 84 3.33 -4.63 15.98
N LEU A 85 4.08 -3.58 16.28
CA LEU A 85 4.79 -2.78 15.29
C LEU A 85 6.14 -3.40 14.86
N ASP A 86 6.52 -4.56 15.43
CA ASP A 86 7.79 -5.22 15.11
C ASP A 86 7.83 -5.76 13.67
N GLU A 87 6.68 -6.06 13.10
CA GLU A 87 6.52 -6.60 11.75
C GLU A 87 6.24 -5.54 10.69
N ALA A 88 6.53 -4.27 10.98
CA ALA A 88 6.32 -3.21 10.00
C ALA A 88 7.07 -3.47 8.68
N PRO A 89 6.46 -3.13 7.53
CA PRO A 89 5.25 -2.34 7.35
C PRO A 89 3.96 -3.15 7.57
N ILE A 90 3.01 -2.59 8.32
CA ILE A 90 1.72 -3.19 8.65
C ILE A 90 0.69 -2.78 7.61
N LEU A 91 0.23 -3.72 6.82
CA LEU A 91 -0.86 -3.51 5.87
C LEU A 91 -2.21 -3.60 6.60
N ILE A 92 -3.10 -2.65 6.31
CA ILE A 92 -4.44 -2.56 6.87
C ILE A 92 -5.45 -2.62 5.73
N GLY A 93 -6.45 -3.49 5.84
CA GLY A 93 -7.45 -3.64 4.80
C GLY A 93 -8.39 -4.81 5.04
N ARG A 94 -9.30 -5.04 4.08
CA ARG A 94 -10.23 -6.17 4.10
C ARG A 94 -9.62 -7.45 3.51
N GLY A 95 -8.49 -7.34 2.83
CA GLY A 95 -7.81 -8.47 2.18
C GLY A 95 -7.27 -9.48 3.18
N SER A 96 -7.11 -10.71 2.72
CA SER A 96 -6.52 -11.80 3.52
C SER A 96 -5.01 -11.63 3.73
N ASP A 97 -4.38 -10.74 2.96
CA ASP A 97 -2.97 -10.37 3.06
C ASP A 97 -2.72 -9.20 4.04
N ALA A 98 -3.79 -8.61 4.59
CA ALA A 98 -3.67 -7.53 5.56
C ALA A 98 -3.28 -8.07 6.94
N ALA A 99 -2.25 -7.46 7.55
CA ALA A 99 -1.83 -7.76 8.92
C ALA A 99 -2.88 -7.31 9.95
N ILE A 100 -3.55 -6.16 9.68
CA ILE A 100 -4.76 -5.75 10.38
C ILE A 100 -5.92 -5.92 9.40
N ARG A 101 -6.61 -7.04 9.53
CA ARG A 101 -7.77 -7.34 8.70
C ARG A 101 -9.02 -6.73 9.31
N LEU A 102 -9.65 -5.81 8.58
CA LEU A 102 -10.88 -5.15 9.00
C LEU A 102 -12.06 -5.68 8.18
N ASP A 103 -13.03 -6.28 8.87
CA ASP A 103 -14.28 -6.76 8.25
C ASP A 103 -15.31 -5.62 8.21
N ASP A 104 -15.08 -4.68 7.31
CA ASP A 104 -15.89 -3.47 7.12
C ASP A 104 -16.03 -3.17 5.63
N ASP A 105 -17.27 -3.01 5.15
CA ASP A 105 -17.58 -2.71 3.74
C ASP A 105 -17.03 -1.37 3.25
N TYR A 106 -16.71 -0.46 4.18
CA TYR A 106 -16.09 0.82 3.87
C TYR A 106 -14.57 0.73 3.75
N VAL A 107 -13.98 -0.45 3.98
CA VAL A 107 -12.54 -0.67 3.92
C VAL A 107 -12.16 -1.38 2.62
N SER A 108 -11.22 -0.80 1.88
CA SER A 108 -10.66 -1.42 0.66
C SER A 108 -9.83 -2.66 0.99
N THR A 109 -9.63 -3.56 0.02
CA THR A 109 -8.80 -4.78 0.17
C THR A 109 -7.42 -4.45 0.74
N ARG A 110 -6.78 -3.41 0.20
CA ARG A 110 -5.55 -2.79 0.71
C ARG A 110 -5.84 -1.32 0.91
N HIS A 111 -6.10 -0.92 2.14
CA HIS A 111 -6.64 0.41 2.44
C HIS A 111 -5.55 1.40 2.82
N ALA A 112 -4.75 1.03 3.80
CA ALA A 112 -3.70 1.87 4.33
C ALA A 112 -2.50 1.03 4.78
N ARG A 113 -1.39 1.70 5.04
CA ARG A 113 -0.17 1.08 5.55
C ARG A 113 0.40 1.92 6.67
N ILE A 114 0.80 1.27 7.76
CA ILE A 114 1.63 1.88 8.81
C ILE A 114 3.05 1.37 8.64
N ALA A 115 4.01 2.28 8.57
CA ALA A 115 5.42 1.96 8.40
C ALA A 115 6.30 2.90 9.23
N SER A 116 7.58 2.56 9.38
CA SER A 116 8.57 3.38 10.06
C SER A 116 9.68 3.82 9.12
N SER A 117 10.22 5.01 9.36
CA SER A 117 11.43 5.51 8.75
C SER A 117 12.33 6.06 9.85
N GLY A 118 13.41 5.34 10.19
CA GLY A 118 14.18 5.60 11.40
C GLY A 118 13.30 5.46 12.65
N ASP A 119 13.25 6.50 13.46
CA ASP A 119 12.47 6.52 14.71
C ASP A 119 11.04 7.07 14.53
N GLN A 120 10.66 7.45 13.31
CA GLN A 120 9.35 8.03 13.01
C GLN A 120 8.40 7.02 12.41
N TRP A 121 7.17 7.00 12.90
CA TRP A 121 6.07 6.22 12.37
C TRP A 121 5.19 7.10 11.49
N PHE A 122 4.67 6.53 10.42
CA PHE A 122 3.74 7.21 9.52
C PHE A 122 2.66 6.26 9.02
N VAL A 123 1.53 6.84 8.68
CA VAL A 123 0.44 6.17 7.98
C VAL A 123 0.31 6.73 6.57
N GLU A 124 0.03 5.85 5.62
CA GLU A 124 -0.17 6.15 4.21
C GLU A 124 -1.45 5.51 3.73
N ASP A 125 -2.29 6.29 3.05
CA ASP A 125 -3.45 5.77 2.32
C ASP A 125 -2.99 5.17 0.99
N LEU A 126 -3.40 3.95 0.69
CA LEU A 126 -2.99 3.21 -0.51
C LEU A 126 -3.97 3.39 -1.68
N GLY A 127 -4.59 4.55 -1.79
CA GLY A 127 -5.61 4.84 -2.81
C GLY A 127 -6.97 4.24 -2.44
N SER A 128 -7.33 4.29 -1.16
CA SER A 128 -8.57 3.72 -0.69
C SER A 128 -9.81 4.47 -1.23
N THR A 129 -10.92 3.75 -1.39
CA THR A 129 -12.18 4.33 -1.89
C THR A 129 -12.72 5.39 -0.94
N ASN A 130 -12.75 5.12 0.35
CA ASN A 130 -13.37 6.00 1.34
C ASN A 130 -12.37 6.88 2.09
N GLY A 131 -11.07 6.63 1.97
CA GLY A 131 -9.99 7.41 2.56
C GLY A 131 -9.65 7.02 4.00
N THR A 132 -8.44 7.38 4.38
CA THR A 132 -7.88 7.28 5.73
C THR A 132 -7.88 8.67 6.36
N TYR A 133 -8.20 8.76 7.65
CA TYR A 133 -8.38 10.04 8.35
C TYR A 133 -7.58 10.10 9.65
N ILE A 134 -7.03 11.28 9.94
CA ILE A 134 -6.56 11.66 11.28
C ILE A 134 -7.43 12.82 11.75
N GLY A 135 -8.23 12.59 12.79
CA GLY A 135 -9.28 13.54 13.18
C GLY A 135 -10.29 13.73 12.05
N SER A 136 -10.48 14.96 11.58
CA SER A 136 -11.35 15.30 10.43
C SER A 136 -10.62 15.38 9.09
N HIS A 137 -9.29 15.24 9.07
CA HIS A 137 -8.50 15.42 7.85
C HIS A 137 -8.30 14.10 7.11
N ARG A 138 -8.67 14.08 5.83
CA ARG A 138 -8.37 12.97 4.93
C ARG A 138 -6.90 13.01 4.54
N LEU A 139 -6.23 11.87 4.59
CA LEU A 139 -4.84 11.76 4.20
C LEU A 139 -4.72 11.72 2.67
N THR A 140 -3.84 12.55 2.13
CA THR A 140 -3.48 12.59 0.71
C THR A 140 -2.00 12.30 0.49
N GLN A 141 -1.24 12.22 1.57
CA GLN A 141 0.19 11.91 1.59
C GLN A 141 0.54 11.20 2.90
N PRO A 142 1.69 10.49 2.97
CA PRO A 142 2.15 9.87 4.19
C PRO A 142 2.23 10.88 5.33
N THR A 143 1.60 10.57 6.47
CA THR A 143 1.49 11.48 7.61
C THR A 143 2.09 10.84 8.85
N THR A 144 2.92 11.59 9.56
CA THR A 144 3.61 11.12 10.77
C THR A 144 2.63 10.84 11.90
N LEU A 145 2.83 9.71 12.57
CA LEU A 145 2.08 9.28 13.75
C LEU A 145 2.93 9.44 15.01
N GLN A 146 2.30 9.91 16.06
CA GLN A 146 2.85 9.98 17.42
C GLN A 146 2.10 8.99 18.33
N LEU A 147 2.63 8.76 19.53
CA LEU A 147 1.90 8.05 20.57
C LEU A 147 0.55 8.71 20.83
N GLY A 148 -0.52 7.91 20.86
CA GLY A 148 -1.88 8.41 21.00
C GLY A 148 -2.51 8.95 19.71
N SER A 149 -1.80 8.94 18.58
CA SER A 149 -2.41 9.32 17.29
C SER A 149 -3.51 8.33 16.92
N LYS A 150 -4.70 8.87 16.63
CA LYS A 150 -5.87 8.10 16.21
C LYS A 150 -6.04 8.18 14.71
N VAL A 151 -6.09 7.03 14.05
CA VAL A 151 -6.31 6.86 12.62
C VAL A 151 -7.65 6.19 12.41
N ARG A 152 -8.55 6.83 11.64
CA ARG A 152 -9.85 6.26 11.29
C ARG A 152 -9.84 5.72 9.86
N ILE A 153 -10.27 4.49 9.73
CA ILE A 153 -10.39 3.74 8.47
C ILE A 153 -11.78 3.11 8.43
N GLY A 154 -12.66 3.61 7.56
CA GLY A 154 -14.06 3.20 7.59
C GLY A 154 -14.71 3.50 8.94
N LYS A 155 -15.25 2.47 9.60
CA LYS A 155 -15.85 2.52 10.94
C LYS A 155 -14.85 2.18 12.04
N THR A 156 -13.61 1.85 11.71
CA THR A 156 -12.59 1.41 12.64
C THR A 156 -11.68 2.57 13.03
N THR A 157 -11.38 2.70 14.31
CA THR A 157 -10.41 3.67 14.86
C THR A 157 -9.23 2.92 15.45
N LEU A 158 -8.04 3.23 14.97
CA LEU A 158 -6.76 2.68 15.39
C LEU A 158 -5.98 3.73 16.19
N GLU A 159 -5.23 3.30 17.21
CA GLU A 159 -4.36 4.17 18.00
C GLU A 159 -2.98 3.58 18.16
N LEU A 160 -1.94 4.41 17.98
CA LEU A 160 -0.56 4.03 18.30
C LEU A 160 -0.35 4.07 19.82
N ARG A 161 0.04 2.92 20.38
CA ARG A 161 0.30 2.74 21.82
C ARG A 161 1.70 2.18 22.10
N LYS A 162 2.06 2.29 23.39
CA LYS A 162 3.33 1.78 23.93
C LYS A 162 3.15 0.40 24.53
#